data_14711f2e3c9981e7b19494d2b9ff1242
#
_entry.id   14711f2e3c9981e7b19494d2b9ff1242
#
_cell.length_a   1.000
_cell.length_b   1.000
_cell.length_c   1.000
_cell.angle_alpha   90.00
_cell.angle_beta   90.00
_cell.angle_gamma   90.00
#
_symmetry.space_group_name_H-M   'P 1'
#
loop_
_entity.id
_entity.type
_entity.pdbx_description
1 polymer ?
#
loop_
_entity_poly.entity_id
_entity_poly.type
_entity_poly.pdbx_seq_one_letter_code
_entity_poly.pdbx_strand_id
1 'polypeptide(L)'
;MLTKETLHNTEEKMKKAVDSVMREFSEIRTGRASPSLVEGLHIDYYGTPTLLKQLASISVPDAHLIVIQPWDVTVIVEIEKAIMKSNLGINPSNDGKLIRLSIPPLSKERRQELVKVVHKMAEEGRVSLRTIRREAKEALEKLEKDKVIPEDDKFRGIDELQKLVDKYIAKVDELLKNKEKEVLEF
;
A
#
# COMPACT_ATOMS: atom_id res chain seq x y z
N MET A 1 1.52 -10.99 33.31
CA MET A 1 0.34 -10.70 32.45
C MET A 1 0.45 -9.33 31.80
N LEU A 2 0.69 -8.25 32.54
CA LEU A 2 0.76 -6.88 32.03
C LEU A 2 1.88 -6.63 31.00
N THR A 3 3.07 -7.23 31.20
CA THR A 3 4.17 -7.15 30.21
C THR A 3 3.76 -7.71 28.84
N LYS A 4 3.08 -8.86 28.82
CA LYS A 4 2.59 -9.48 27.57
C LYS A 4 1.49 -8.63 26.90
N GLU A 5 0.63 -8.01 27.67
CA GLU A 5 -0.41 -7.11 27.18
C GLU A 5 0.21 -5.84 26.56
N THR A 6 1.20 -5.24 27.23
CA THR A 6 1.96 -4.10 26.69
C THR A 6 2.65 -4.46 25.38
N LEU A 7 3.31 -5.62 25.30
CA LEU A 7 3.94 -6.11 24.08
C LEU A 7 2.94 -6.39 22.98
N HIS A 8 1.81 -7.00 23.28
CA HIS A 8 0.75 -7.25 22.30
C HIS A 8 0.18 -5.94 21.72
N ASN A 9 -0.15 -4.99 22.59
CA ASN A 9 -0.63 -3.67 22.16
C ASN A 9 0.41 -2.92 21.32
N THR A 10 1.70 -3.09 21.65
CA THR A 10 2.80 -2.51 20.91
C THR A 10 2.94 -3.17 19.53
N GLU A 11 2.82 -4.50 19.45
CA GLU A 11 2.86 -5.23 18.18
C GLU A 11 1.72 -4.80 17.25
N GLU A 12 0.52 -4.61 17.77
CA GLU A 12 -0.62 -4.09 16.99
C GLU A 12 -0.38 -2.66 16.46
N LYS A 13 0.24 -1.78 17.26
CA LYS A 13 0.65 -0.45 16.79
C LYS A 13 1.70 -0.54 15.68
N MET A 14 2.72 -1.40 15.83
CA MET A 14 3.76 -1.61 14.82
C MET A 14 3.19 -2.16 13.52
N LYS A 15 2.25 -3.11 13.61
CA LYS A 15 1.54 -3.65 12.45
C LYS A 15 0.79 -2.55 11.69
N LYS A 16 0.03 -1.72 12.40
CA LYS A 16 -0.68 -0.57 11.80
C LYS A 16 0.27 0.42 11.13
N ALA A 17 1.44 0.66 11.71
CA ALA A 17 2.46 1.52 11.12
C ALA A 17 2.99 0.94 9.79
N VAL A 18 3.28 -0.36 9.74
CA VAL A 18 3.71 -1.04 8.50
C VAL A 18 2.58 -1.06 7.46
N ASP A 19 1.33 -1.30 7.87
CA ASP A 19 0.17 -1.27 6.99
C ASP A 19 -0.07 0.14 6.41
N SER A 20 0.30 1.22 7.15
CA SER A 20 0.28 2.59 6.64
C SER A 20 1.32 2.78 5.53
N VAL A 21 2.56 2.36 5.76
CA VAL A 21 3.62 2.41 4.74
C VAL A 21 3.23 1.63 3.49
N MET A 22 2.63 0.45 3.66
CA MET A 22 2.18 -0.37 2.53
C MET A 22 1.08 0.33 1.72
N ARG A 23 0.14 1.00 2.37
CA ARG A 23 -0.90 1.81 1.70
C ARG A 23 -0.30 2.99 0.95
N GLU A 24 0.59 3.76 1.59
CA GLU A 24 1.28 4.88 0.97
C GLU A 24 2.09 4.43 -0.26
N PHE A 25 2.77 3.28 -0.19
CA PHE A 25 3.46 2.69 -1.34
C PHE A 25 2.49 2.29 -2.47
N SER A 26 1.30 1.82 -2.14
CA SER A 26 0.30 1.45 -3.17
C SER A 26 -0.28 2.65 -3.90
N GLU A 27 -0.28 3.84 -3.29
CA GLU A 27 -0.73 5.08 -3.92
C GLU A 27 0.27 5.64 -4.94
N ILE A 28 1.54 5.22 -4.86
CA ILE A 28 2.57 5.64 -5.82
C ILE A 28 2.31 4.96 -7.17
N ARG A 29 2.00 5.77 -8.18
CA ARG A 29 1.84 5.34 -9.57
C ARG A 29 3.20 5.07 -10.21
N THR A 30 3.56 3.83 -10.35
CA THR A 30 4.86 3.39 -10.89
C THR A 30 4.89 3.29 -12.42
N GLY A 31 3.79 3.62 -13.08
CA GLY A 31 3.65 3.42 -14.54
C GLY A 31 3.33 1.96 -14.92
N ARG A 32 3.18 1.09 -13.94
CA ARG A 32 2.76 -0.30 -14.15
C ARG A 32 1.24 -0.41 -14.22
N ALA A 33 0.78 -1.19 -15.16
CA ALA A 33 -0.62 -1.59 -15.25
C ALA A 33 -1.02 -2.42 -14.03
N SER A 34 -2.09 -2.03 -13.35
CA SER A 34 -2.70 -2.79 -12.25
C SER A 34 -4.21 -2.71 -12.36
N PRO A 35 -4.94 -3.81 -12.13
CA PRO A 35 -6.40 -3.79 -12.10
C PRO A 35 -6.96 -2.77 -11.12
N SER A 36 -6.28 -2.57 -9.98
CA SER A 36 -6.68 -1.61 -8.94
C SER A 36 -6.79 -0.17 -9.41
N LEU A 37 -6.13 0.21 -10.52
CA LEU A 37 -6.23 1.54 -11.10
C LEU A 37 -7.63 1.86 -11.63
N VAL A 38 -8.38 0.85 -12.06
CA VAL A 38 -9.66 1.00 -12.74
C VAL A 38 -10.83 0.31 -12.02
N GLU A 39 -10.57 -0.69 -11.17
CA GLU A 39 -11.59 -1.47 -10.46
C GLU A 39 -12.56 -0.61 -9.64
N GLY A 40 -12.06 0.48 -9.06
CA GLY A 40 -12.81 1.40 -8.21
C GLY A 40 -13.58 2.48 -8.98
N LEU A 41 -13.53 2.52 -10.32
CA LEU A 41 -14.28 3.50 -11.10
C LEU A 41 -15.77 3.20 -11.05
N HIS A 42 -16.55 4.26 -10.80
CA HIS A 42 -18.00 4.20 -10.84
C HIS A 42 -18.48 4.48 -12.27
N ILE A 43 -19.20 3.56 -12.83
CA ILE A 43 -19.79 3.62 -14.17
C ILE A 43 -21.28 3.81 -14.02
N ASP A 44 -21.87 4.70 -14.81
CA ASP A 44 -23.32 4.83 -14.87
C ASP A 44 -23.89 3.62 -15.63
N TYR A 45 -24.46 2.69 -14.88
CA TYR A 45 -25.14 1.52 -15.44
C TYR A 45 -26.64 1.68 -15.30
N TYR A 46 -27.29 2.11 -16.39
CA TYR A 46 -28.74 2.40 -16.43
C TYR A 46 -29.22 3.33 -15.30
N GLY A 47 -28.47 4.42 -15.05
CA GLY A 47 -28.79 5.40 -14.01
C GLY A 47 -28.34 5.01 -12.61
N THR A 48 -27.64 3.87 -12.44
CA THR A 48 -27.11 3.42 -11.16
C THR A 48 -25.58 3.41 -11.18
N PRO A 49 -24.89 4.14 -10.27
CA PRO A 49 -23.43 4.13 -10.20
C PRO A 49 -22.95 2.75 -9.71
N THR A 50 -22.32 2.00 -10.59
CA THR A 50 -21.84 0.62 -10.35
C THR A 50 -20.33 0.56 -10.52
N LEU A 51 -19.64 -0.20 -9.69
CA LEU A 51 -18.19 -0.35 -9.78
C LEU A 51 -17.79 -1.14 -11.05
N LEU A 52 -16.75 -0.68 -11.73
CA LEU A 52 -16.28 -1.31 -12.97
C LEU A 52 -15.97 -2.81 -12.79
N LYS A 53 -15.43 -3.22 -11.66
CA LYS A 53 -15.15 -4.63 -11.34
C LYS A 53 -16.40 -5.54 -11.35
N GLN A 54 -17.60 -4.96 -11.23
CA GLN A 54 -18.86 -5.70 -11.27
C GLN A 54 -19.43 -5.79 -12.70
N LEU A 55 -18.99 -4.92 -13.59
CA LEU A 55 -19.51 -4.79 -14.96
C LEU A 55 -18.58 -5.41 -16.01
N ALA A 56 -17.31 -5.64 -15.66
CA ALA A 56 -16.31 -6.09 -16.63
C ALA A 56 -15.26 -7.01 -16.00
N SER A 57 -14.69 -7.89 -16.83
CA SER A 57 -13.44 -8.57 -16.52
C SER A 57 -12.27 -7.63 -16.81
N ILE A 58 -11.34 -7.52 -15.85
CA ILE A 58 -10.16 -6.67 -15.97
C ILE A 58 -8.94 -7.59 -15.97
N SER A 59 -8.14 -7.51 -17.02
CA SER A 59 -6.91 -8.28 -17.17
C SER A 59 -5.72 -7.39 -17.52
N VAL A 60 -4.53 -7.84 -17.16
CA VAL A 60 -3.26 -7.13 -17.40
C VAL A 60 -2.34 -8.07 -18.16
N PRO A 61 -2.48 -8.15 -19.50
CA PRO A 61 -1.65 -9.04 -20.31
C PRO A 61 -0.20 -8.57 -20.42
N ASP A 62 0.07 -7.30 -20.19
CA ASP A 62 1.39 -6.69 -20.26
C ASP A 62 1.57 -5.65 -19.13
N ALA A 63 2.82 -5.36 -18.77
CA ALA A 63 3.16 -4.39 -17.72
C ALA A 63 2.59 -2.98 -17.96
N HIS A 64 2.28 -2.63 -19.20
CA HIS A 64 1.77 -1.31 -19.61
C HIS A 64 0.39 -1.36 -20.26
N LEU A 65 -0.31 -2.50 -20.20
CA LEU A 65 -1.60 -2.67 -20.85
C LEU A 65 -2.64 -3.23 -19.90
N ILE A 66 -3.73 -2.50 -19.70
CA ILE A 66 -4.95 -3.00 -19.06
C ILE A 66 -5.98 -3.28 -20.16
N VAL A 67 -6.59 -4.45 -20.11
CA VAL A 67 -7.70 -4.82 -20.97
C VAL A 67 -8.95 -4.99 -20.11
N ILE A 68 -10.01 -4.27 -20.48
CA ILE A 68 -11.31 -4.29 -19.84
C ILE A 68 -12.29 -4.91 -20.81
N GLN A 69 -12.90 -6.02 -20.42
CA GLN A 69 -13.91 -6.72 -21.20
C GLN A 69 -15.24 -6.67 -20.46
N PRO A 70 -16.17 -5.78 -20.86
CA PRO A 70 -17.49 -5.71 -20.26
C PRO A 70 -18.31 -6.99 -20.52
N TRP A 71 -19.15 -7.33 -19.56
CA TRP A 71 -20.13 -8.41 -19.73
C TRP A 71 -21.26 -8.00 -20.71
N ASP A 72 -21.59 -6.71 -20.71
CA ASP A 72 -22.55 -6.09 -21.61
C ASP A 72 -21.84 -5.06 -22.48
N VAL A 73 -21.89 -5.28 -23.78
CA VAL A 73 -21.21 -4.44 -24.79
C VAL A 73 -21.80 -3.02 -24.84
N THR A 74 -23.06 -2.87 -24.43
CA THR A 74 -23.76 -1.58 -24.48
C THR A 74 -23.17 -0.54 -23.53
N VAL A 75 -22.47 -0.97 -22.46
CA VAL A 75 -21.86 -0.08 -21.46
C VAL A 75 -20.44 0.39 -21.82
N ILE A 76 -19.88 -0.06 -22.93
CA ILE A 76 -18.52 0.32 -23.35
C ILE A 76 -18.36 1.84 -23.40
N VAL A 77 -19.31 2.55 -23.97
CA VAL A 77 -19.27 4.01 -24.11
C VAL A 77 -19.28 4.70 -22.73
N GLU A 78 -20.05 4.19 -21.78
CA GLU A 78 -20.10 4.77 -20.43
C GLU A 78 -18.82 4.46 -19.63
N ILE A 79 -18.22 3.27 -19.83
CA ILE A 79 -16.92 2.93 -19.25
C ILE A 79 -15.84 3.86 -19.82
N GLU A 80 -15.82 4.07 -21.12
CA GLU A 80 -14.86 4.96 -21.79
C GLU A 80 -14.98 6.41 -21.28
N LYS A 81 -16.20 6.92 -21.18
CA LYS A 81 -16.46 8.25 -20.61
C LYS A 81 -16.00 8.37 -19.15
N ALA A 82 -16.25 7.34 -18.34
CA ALA A 82 -15.83 7.33 -16.94
C ALA A 82 -14.29 7.32 -16.81
N ILE A 83 -13.60 6.56 -17.66
CA ILE A 83 -12.13 6.56 -17.71
C ILE A 83 -11.58 7.93 -18.12
N MET A 84 -12.15 8.57 -19.15
CA MET A 84 -11.75 9.90 -19.60
C MET A 84 -12.00 10.98 -18.54
N LYS A 85 -13.08 10.86 -17.76
CA LYS A 85 -13.39 11.78 -16.65
C LYS A 85 -12.51 11.51 -15.41
N SER A 86 -11.92 10.34 -15.31
CA SER A 86 -11.03 10.00 -14.20
C SER A 86 -9.69 10.73 -14.32
N ASN A 87 -9.04 10.97 -13.16
CA ASN A 87 -7.70 11.58 -13.12
C ASN A 87 -6.57 10.60 -13.51
N LEU A 88 -6.89 9.57 -14.32
CA LEU A 88 -5.89 8.59 -14.75
C LEU A 88 -4.95 9.17 -15.81
N GLY A 89 -5.44 10.12 -16.62
CA GLY A 89 -4.65 10.72 -17.71
C GLY A 89 -4.32 9.75 -18.84
N ILE A 90 -5.13 8.68 -18.99
CA ILE A 90 -4.93 7.63 -19.97
C ILE A 90 -6.11 7.68 -20.97
N ASN A 91 -5.79 7.67 -22.26
CA ASN A 91 -6.81 7.60 -23.29
C ASN A 91 -7.21 6.14 -23.55
N PRO A 92 -8.49 5.79 -23.37
CA PRO A 92 -8.99 4.47 -23.72
C PRO A 92 -9.03 4.29 -25.24
N SER A 93 -8.73 3.06 -25.69
CA SER A 93 -8.94 2.61 -27.07
C SER A 93 -9.91 1.44 -27.04
N ASN A 94 -11.01 1.54 -27.78
CA ASN A 94 -12.00 0.46 -27.84
C ASN A 94 -12.09 -0.14 -29.25
N ASP A 95 -12.38 -1.42 -29.34
CA ASP A 95 -12.61 -2.14 -30.60
C ASP A 95 -14.07 -2.64 -30.73
N GLY A 96 -14.98 -2.10 -29.94
CA GLY A 96 -16.39 -2.47 -29.91
C GLY A 96 -16.72 -3.68 -29.03
N LYS A 97 -15.72 -4.41 -28.51
CA LYS A 97 -15.90 -5.56 -27.62
C LYS A 97 -15.11 -5.41 -26.30
N LEU A 98 -13.98 -4.75 -26.35
CA LEU A 98 -13.11 -4.54 -25.21
C LEU A 98 -12.44 -3.16 -25.26
N ILE A 99 -12.00 -2.68 -24.12
CA ILE A 99 -11.29 -1.41 -23.97
C ILE A 99 -9.86 -1.72 -23.59
N ARG A 100 -8.91 -1.10 -24.28
CA ARG A 100 -7.48 -1.17 -23.98
C ARG A 100 -7.01 0.15 -23.41
N LEU A 101 -6.31 0.09 -22.29
CA LEU A 101 -5.66 1.23 -21.64
C LEU A 101 -4.16 1.03 -21.73
N SER A 102 -3.50 1.83 -22.54
CA SER A 102 -2.03 1.84 -22.63
C SER A 102 -1.49 2.85 -21.63
N ILE A 103 -0.71 2.39 -20.66
CA ILE A 103 -0.06 3.22 -19.66
C ILE A 103 1.32 3.62 -20.18
N PRO A 104 1.59 4.92 -20.39
CA PRO A 104 2.89 5.34 -20.88
C PRO A 104 3.98 5.02 -19.83
N PRO A 105 5.15 4.52 -20.24
CA PRO A 105 6.26 4.28 -19.35
C PRO A 105 6.76 5.60 -18.77
N LEU A 106 7.22 5.56 -17.51
CA LEU A 106 7.84 6.72 -16.87
C LEU A 106 9.21 7.02 -17.47
N SER A 107 9.57 8.29 -17.55
CA SER A 107 10.95 8.68 -17.90
C SER A 107 11.95 8.20 -16.83
N LYS A 108 13.20 8.05 -17.21
CA LYS A 108 14.27 7.62 -16.29
C LYS A 108 14.41 8.56 -15.11
N GLU A 109 14.32 9.86 -15.38
CA GLU A 109 14.40 10.91 -14.35
C GLU A 109 13.24 10.78 -13.36
N ARG A 110 12.02 10.57 -13.86
CA ARG A 110 10.83 10.41 -13.02
C ARG A 110 10.90 9.18 -12.14
N ARG A 111 11.43 8.07 -12.66
CA ARG A 111 11.68 6.87 -11.86
C ARG A 111 12.65 7.14 -10.71
N GLN A 112 13.74 7.85 -10.97
CA GLN A 112 14.72 8.23 -9.92
C GLN A 112 14.12 9.13 -8.85
N GLU A 113 13.26 10.07 -9.23
CA GLU A 113 12.51 10.88 -8.26
C GLU A 113 11.59 10.04 -7.39
N LEU A 114 10.84 9.10 -7.99
CA LEU A 114 9.95 8.21 -7.25
C LEU A 114 10.73 7.30 -6.28
N VAL A 115 11.89 6.80 -6.66
CA VAL A 115 12.76 6.04 -5.74
C VAL A 115 13.10 6.88 -4.50
N LYS A 116 13.46 8.17 -4.66
CA LYS A 116 13.73 9.06 -3.51
C LYS A 116 12.49 9.23 -2.63
N VAL A 117 11.32 9.36 -3.23
CA VAL A 117 10.04 9.47 -2.48
C VAL A 117 9.77 8.20 -1.69
N VAL A 118 9.93 7.02 -2.31
CA VAL A 118 9.74 5.72 -1.66
C VAL A 118 10.70 5.54 -0.48
N HIS A 119 11.98 5.89 -0.65
CA HIS A 119 12.96 5.86 0.43
C HIS A 119 12.57 6.77 1.61
N LYS A 120 12.07 7.99 1.31
CA LYS A 120 11.60 8.93 2.33
C LYS A 120 10.43 8.34 3.13
N MET A 121 9.42 7.79 2.46
CA MET A 121 8.27 7.14 3.11
C MET A 121 8.70 5.95 3.99
N ALA A 122 9.63 5.12 3.51
CA ALA A 122 10.17 4.03 4.31
C ALA A 122 10.89 4.53 5.57
N GLU A 123 11.65 5.64 5.49
CA GLU A 123 12.30 6.21 6.66
C GLU A 123 11.28 6.79 7.66
N GLU A 124 10.23 7.43 7.20
CA GLU A 124 9.11 7.89 8.03
C GLU A 124 8.46 6.71 8.77
N GLY A 125 8.28 5.58 8.09
CA GLY A 125 7.84 4.33 8.70
C GLY A 125 8.79 3.81 9.79
N ARG A 126 10.11 3.81 9.54
CA ARG A 126 11.13 3.42 10.54
C ARG A 126 11.13 4.38 11.74
N VAL A 127 10.97 5.67 11.52
CA VAL A 127 10.84 6.66 12.59
C VAL A 127 9.62 6.36 13.45
N SER A 128 8.48 6.03 12.84
CA SER A 128 7.26 5.64 13.56
C SER A 128 7.49 4.40 14.43
N LEU A 129 8.15 3.36 13.90
CA LEU A 129 8.51 2.16 14.66
C LEU A 129 9.45 2.46 15.84
N ARG A 130 10.44 3.36 15.66
CA ARG A 130 11.34 3.79 16.74
C ARG A 130 10.58 4.55 17.83
N THR A 131 9.60 5.37 17.45
CA THR A 131 8.74 6.09 18.41
C THR A 131 7.89 5.12 19.21
N ILE A 132 7.22 4.16 18.55
CA ILE A 132 6.43 3.11 19.22
C ILE A 132 7.30 2.29 20.18
N ARG A 133 8.54 1.95 19.79
CA ARG A 133 9.50 1.27 20.68
C ARG A 133 9.79 2.09 21.92
N ARG A 134 10.08 3.41 21.76
CA ARG A 134 10.38 4.29 22.89
C ARG A 134 9.22 4.35 23.88
N GLU A 135 7.99 4.56 23.37
CA GLU A 135 6.77 4.58 24.20
C GLU A 135 6.57 3.26 24.97
N ALA A 136 6.77 2.13 24.29
CA ALA A 136 6.63 0.82 24.93
C ALA A 136 7.70 0.57 26.00
N LYS A 137 8.95 1.01 25.74
CA LYS A 137 10.03 0.94 26.76
C LYS A 137 9.70 1.79 27.98
N GLU A 138 9.27 3.03 27.78
CA GLU A 138 8.85 3.93 28.86
C GLU A 138 7.68 3.34 29.66
N ALA A 139 6.73 2.67 28.99
CA ALA A 139 5.63 2.00 29.69
C ALA A 139 6.12 0.82 30.55
N LEU A 140 7.05 0.00 30.07
CA LEU A 140 7.66 -1.09 30.84
C LEU A 140 8.46 -0.59 32.04
N GLU A 141 9.26 0.47 31.84
CA GLU A 141 10.02 1.12 32.92
C GLU A 141 9.12 1.71 33.99
N LYS A 142 7.97 2.28 33.59
CA LYS A 142 6.96 2.79 34.52
C LYS A 142 6.31 1.68 35.34
N LEU A 143 5.94 0.57 34.72
CA LEU A 143 5.37 -0.59 35.41
C LEU A 143 6.33 -1.18 36.45
N GLU A 144 7.64 -1.19 36.18
CA GLU A 144 8.65 -1.63 37.12
C GLU A 144 8.82 -0.63 38.27
N LYS A 145 8.91 0.68 37.96
CA LYS A 145 9.02 1.74 38.95
C LYS A 145 7.83 1.78 39.89
N ASP A 146 6.63 1.53 39.40
CA ASP A 146 5.39 1.40 40.16
C ASP A 146 5.30 0.06 40.92
N LYS A 147 6.33 -0.80 40.82
CA LYS A 147 6.41 -2.16 41.41
C LYS A 147 5.29 -3.11 40.99
N VAL A 148 4.72 -2.88 39.81
CA VAL A 148 3.67 -3.71 39.24
C VAL A 148 4.26 -4.96 38.58
N ILE A 149 5.48 -4.84 38.04
CA ILE A 149 6.26 -5.95 37.48
C ILE A 149 7.64 -6.01 38.13
N PRO A 150 8.25 -7.21 38.29
CA PRO A 150 9.62 -7.37 38.74
C PRO A 150 10.62 -6.89 37.66
N GLU A 151 11.84 -6.57 38.11
CA GLU A 151 12.90 -6.08 37.24
C GLU A 151 13.26 -7.08 36.12
N ASP A 152 13.26 -8.38 36.42
CA ASP A 152 13.51 -9.44 35.43
C ASP A 152 12.48 -9.43 34.30
N ASP A 153 11.20 -9.21 34.61
CA ASP A 153 10.13 -9.13 33.61
C ASP A 153 10.26 -7.87 32.76
N LYS A 154 10.75 -6.76 33.30
CA LYS A 154 11.08 -5.55 32.53
C LYS A 154 12.19 -5.86 31.51
N PHE A 155 13.30 -6.47 31.93
CA PHE A 155 14.40 -6.81 31.00
C PHE A 155 13.97 -7.77 29.92
N ARG A 156 13.24 -8.83 30.25
CA ARG A 156 12.67 -9.77 29.27
C ARG A 156 11.73 -9.04 28.30
N GLY A 157 10.88 -8.14 28.82
CA GLY A 157 9.97 -7.34 27.99
C GLY A 157 10.71 -6.41 27.02
N ILE A 158 11.83 -5.81 27.41
CA ILE A 158 12.67 -4.98 26.54
C ILE A 158 13.36 -5.83 25.46
N ASP A 159 13.84 -7.02 25.79
CA ASP A 159 14.43 -7.94 24.81
C ASP A 159 13.40 -8.41 23.78
N GLU A 160 12.20 -8.78 24.23
CA GLU A 160 11.10 -9.15 23.32
C GLU A 160 10.67 -7.96 22.46
N LEU A 161 10.60 -6.76 23.03
CA LEU A 161 10.31 -5.52 22.31
C LEU A 161 11.34 -5.26 21.20
N GLN A 162 12.64 -5.48 21.49
CA GLN A 162 13.70 -5.29 20.49
C GLN A 162 13.51 -6.28 19.31
N LYS A 163 13.22 -7.54 19.60
CA LYS A 163 12.94 -8.55 18.55
C LYS A 163 11.73 -8.18 17.68
N LEU A 164 10.67 -7.62 18.30
CA LEU A 164 9.50 -7.12 17.55
C LEU A 164 9.88 -5.96 16.63
N VAL A 165 10.64 -4.99 17.13
CA VAL A 165 11.10 -3.85 16.33
C VAL A 165 11.92 -4.32 15.14
N ASP A 166 12.89 -5.20 15.35
CA ASP A 166 13.75 -5.72 14.29
C ASP A 166 12.93 -6.45 13.22
N LYS A 167 11.95 -7.25 13.64
CA LYS A 167 10.99 -7.94 12.75
C LYS A 167 10.21 -6.95 11.87
N TYR A 168 9.71 -5.85 12.45
CA TYR A 168 8.89 -4.89 11.70
C TYR A 168 9.73 -3.93 10.87
N ILE A 169 10.95 -3.59 11.27
CA ILE A 169 11.92 -2.87 10.43
C ILE A 169 12.27 -3.71 9.20
N ALA A 170 12.58 -5.01 9.38
CA ALA A 170 12.85 -5.90 8.26
C ALA A 170 11.68 -5.98 7.25
N LYS A 171 10.43 -5.95 7.73
CA LYS A 171 9.25 -5.87 6.85
C LYS A 171 9.20 -4.57 6.05
N VAL A 172 9.49 -3.42 6.66
CA VAL A 172 9.56 -2.13 5.94
C VAL A 172 10.66 -2.16 4.90
N ASP A 173 11.82 -2.75 5.20
CA ASP A 173 12.94 -2.87 4.27
C ASP A 173 12.60 -3.80 3.09
N GLU A 174 11.87 -4.88 3.34
CA GLU A 174 11.37 -5.78 2.29
C GLU A 174 10.36 -5.05 1.37
N LEU A 175 9.40 -4.31 1.96
CA LEU A 175 8.45 -3.50 1.19
C LEU A 175 9.16 -2.45 0.34
N LEU A 176 10.16 -1.77 0.92
CA LEU A 176 10.98 -0.79 0.22
C LEU A 176 11.69 -1.43 -0.98
N LYS A 177 12.40 -2.54 -0.77
CA LYS A 177 13.12 -3.26 -1.83
C LYS A 177 12.20 -3.70 -2.96
N ASN A 178 11.02 -4.23 -2.63
CA ASN A 178 10.05 -4.66 -3.62
C ASN A 178 9.50 -3.47 -4.42
N LYS A 179 9.20 -2.34 -3.74
CA LYS A 179 8.70 -1.14 -4.41
C LYS A 179 9.76 -0.44 -5.25
N GLU A 180 11.00 -0.39 -4.79
CA GLU A 180 12.14 0.14 -5.56
C GLU A 180 12.36 -0.67 -6.84
N LYS A 181 12.33 -2.00 -6.73
CA LYS A 181 12.41 -2.89 -7.89
C LYS A 181 11.26 -2.63 -8.87
N GLU A 182 10.03 -2.51 -8.39
CA GLU A 182 8.86 -2.19 -9.20
C GLU A 182 9.03 -0.86 -9.96
N VAL A 183 9.54 0.19 -9.30
CA VAL A 183 9.76 1.51 -9.93
C VAL A 183 10.86 1.49 -10.97
N LEU A 184 11.92 0.69 -10.78
CA LEU A 184 13.09 0.67 -11.66
C LEU A 184 12.94 -0.28 -12.85
N GLU A 185 12.22 -1.40 -12.69
CA GLU A 185 12.07 -2.42 -13.73
C GLU A 185 10.99 -2.07 -14.79
N PHE A 186 10.10 -1.15 -14.48
CA PHE A 186 8.98 -0.74 -15.35
C PHE A 186 9.02 0.79 -15.54
#